data_b28848c35e588d0f8fb84dfe82287572
#
_entry.id   b28848c35e588d0f8fb84dfe82287572
#
_cell.length_a   1.000
_cell.length_b   1.000
_cell.length_c   1.000
_cell.angle_alpha   90.00
_cell.angle_beta   90.00
_cell.angle_gamma   90.00
#
_symmetry.space_group_name_H-M   'P 1'
#
loop_
_entity.id
_entity.type
_entity.pdbx_description
1 polymer ?
#
loop_
_entity_poly.entity_id
_entity_poly.type
_entity_poly.pdbx_seq_one_letter_code
_entity_poly.pdbx_strand_id
1 'polypeptide(L)'
;MHQTPNRGPRSGSRLGPGLLGLALAAPIAAMLFFVGSFAFVPASENPLSGRSFFTSPDSDAAAAADDAAASGADSGAADAATPAPSAQPDTSAAEAAALTRLAAQPTATWILPERHPLATVQADVSAIVTAAQAEGALPVIVIYGIPNRDCGNYSAGGLSDADYPVWVDAIAAALVAQPSVVIVEPDALALTTGTAGAGCANGTADTTIGHVRATVDALAGTLATVYIDGGHSNWVKPAVMAALLDRAGIDSARGFATNVSNYNADAAERAYGDAVSKRVGGAHYVVDTSRNGNGNGSTGEWCNPTGRALGAVPGAVTGSTSTAHDANLWIKPPGESDGLCNGGPAAGQWWPERALELAQNAGW
;
A
#
# COMPACT_ATOMS: atom_id res chain seq x y z
N MET A 1 48.66 -55.58 -20.51
CA MET A 1 49.75 -56.03 -19.62
C MET A 1 49.29 -55.67 -18.22
N HIS A 2 48.79 -56.65 -17.55
CA HIS A 2 49.35 -57.39 -16.42
C HIS A 2 49.73 -56.50 -15.24
N GLN A 3 49.35 -56.62 -14.00
CA GLN A 3 48.74 -57.70 -13.18
C GLN A 3 48.40 -57.14 -11.81
N THR A 4 47.31 -57.60 -11.21
CA THR A 4 47.06 -57.72 -9.76
C THR A 4 47.99 -58.86 -9.18
N PRO A 5 47.97 -59.26 -7.91
CA PRO A 5 47.38 -58.79 -6.66
C PRO A 5 48.30 -58.94 -5.43
N ASN A 6 47.91 -58.62 -4.19
CA ASN A 6 47.94 -59.65 -3.14
C ASN A 6 47.57 -59.16 -1.71
N ARG A 7 46.92 -60.01 -1.05
CA ARG A 7 46.33 -60.25 0.24
C ARG A 7 47.19 -60.03 1.50
N GLY A 8 46.56 -59.67 2.58
CA GLY A 8 46.58 -59.73 4.02
C GLY A 8 47.59 -60.70 4.74
N PRO A 9 47.52 -60.94 6.04
CA PRO A 9 46.39 -61.13 6.95
C PRO A 9 46.57 -60.65 8.43
N ARG A 10 45.44 -60.64 9.13
CA ARG A 10 45.05 -61.06 10.50
C ARG A 10 45.97 -60.97 11.72
N SER A 11 45.22 -60.57 12.82
CA SER A 11 45.23 -61.00 14.27
C SER A 11 45.92 -60.01 15.19
N GLY A 12 45.30 -59.66 16.33
CA GLY A 12 44.83 -60.31 17.47
C GLY A 12 44.46 -59.37 18.60
N SER A 13 43.52 -59.79 19.35
CA SER A 13 42.94 -59.30 20.56
C SER A 13 43.91 -58.98 21.70
N ARG A 14 43.56 -57.96 22.54
CA ARG A 14 43.53 -58.11 23.99
C ARG A 14 42.74 -56.98 24.69
N LEU A 15 41.89 -57.38 25.58
CA LEU A 15 41.12 -56.62 26.56
C LEU A 15 42.00 -56.04 27.68
N GLY A 16 41.61 -54.92 28.27
CA GLY A 16 42.05 -54.43 29.57
C GLY A 16 41.39 -53.13 29.98
N PRO A 17 41.06 -52.91 31.25
CA PRO A 17 39.83 -52.20 31.65
C PRO A 17 40.01 -50.76 32.13
N GLY A 18 38.92 -50.01 32.04
CA GLY A 18 38.46 -49.08 33.03
C GLY A 18 39.15 -47.74 33.14
N LEU A 19 38.36 -46.70 32.78
CA LEU A 19 38.39 -45.42 33.49
C LEU A 19 37.02 -44.73 33.30
N LEU A 20 36.37 -44.48 34.41
CA LEU A 20 35.16 -43.68 34.52
C LEU A 20 35.43 -42.28 33.95
N GLY A 21 34.70 -41.87 32.92
CA GLY A 21 34.63 -40.49 32.45
C GLY A 21 33.27 -39.93 32.74
N LEU A 22 33.20 -38.92 33.62
CA LEU A 22 32.03 -38.12 33.89
C LEU A 22 31.45 -37.55 32.58
N ALA A 23 30.25 -37.93 32.25
CA ALA A 23 29.46 -37.28 31.22
C ALA A 23 28.86 -35.99 31.78
N LEU A 24 29.39 -34.85 31.40
CA LEU A 24 28.77 -33.57 31.55
C LEU A 24 27.57 -33.50 30.55
N ALA A 25 26.37 -33.64 31.07
CA ALA A 25 25.15 -33.38 30.33
C ALA A 25 24.98 -31.86 30.12
N ALA A 26 25.24 -31.38 28.91
CA ALA A 26 24.82 -30.04 28.51
C ALA A 26 23.30 -30.03 28.31
N PRO A 27 22.56 -29.04 28.80
CA PRO A 27 21.16 -28.93 28.47
C PRO A 27 20.99 -28.51 27.02
N ILE A 28 20.40 -29.38 26.22
CA ILE A 28 19.88 -29.02 24.90
C ILE A 28 18.67 -28.12 25.18
N ALA A 29 18.85 -26.80 25.00
CA ALA A 29 17.74 -25.87 24.93
C ALA A 29 16.91 -26.25 23.70
N ALA A 30 15.76 -26.85 23.92
CA ALA A 30 14.76 -27.06 22.87
C ALA A 30 14.24 -25.70 22.46
N MET A 31 14.75 -25.19 21.34
CA MET A 31 14.17 -24.04 20.63
C MET A 31 12.84 -24.53 20.05
N LEU A 32 11.76 -24.26 20.78
CA LEU A 32 10.40 -24.43 20.26
C LEU A 32 10.22 -23.44 19.12
N PHE A 33 10.43 -23.91 17.89
CA PHE A 33 9.92 -23.21 16.71
C PHE A 33 8.40 -23.24 16.82
N PHE A 34 7.80 -22.12 17.17
CA PHE A 34 6.40 -21.86 16.94
C PHE A 34 6.21 -21.81 15.41
N VAL A 35 5.96 -22.94 14.80
CA VAL A 35 5.38 -22.99 13.47
C VAL A 35 3.94 -22.53 13.65
N GLY A 36 3.71 -21.23 13.51
CA GLY A 36 2.36 -20.71 13.45
C GLY A 36 1.66 -21.42 12.29
N SER A 37 0.61 -22.16 12.58
CA SER A 37 -0.26 -22.70 11.56
C SER A 37 -0.88 -21.50 10.85
N PHE A 38 -0.32 -21.11 9.70
CA PHE A 38 -0.98 -20.17 8.80
C PHE A 38 -2.22 -20.90 8.28
N ALA A 39 -3.39 -20.52 8.82
CA ALA A 39 -4.64 -20.99 8.30
C ALA A 39 -4.73 -20.49 6.84
N PHE A 40 -4.81 -21.41 5.90
CA PHE A 40 -5.10 -21.08 4.50
C PHE A 40 -6.50 -20.45 4.47
N VAL A 41 -6.58 -19.15 4.21
CA VAL A 41 -7.86 -18.46 4.04
C VAL A 41 -8.39 -18.86 2.66
N PRO A 42 -9.58 -19.49 2.57
CA PRO A 42 -10.17 -19.80 1.29
C PRO A 42 -10.26 -18.56 0.40
N ALA A 43 -10.03 -18.71 -0.89
CA ALA A 43 -10.06 -17.58 -1.84
C ALA A 43 -11.40 -16.80 -1.82
N SER A 44 -12.48 -17.43 -1.33
CA SER A 44 -13.81 -16.83 -1.14
C SER A 44 -13.92 -15.96 0.11
N GLU A 45 -13.00 -16.06 1.07
CA GLU A 45 -13.02 -15.25 2.29
C GLU A 45 -12.21 -13.96 2.07
N ASN A 46 -12.73 -12.86 2.63
CA ASN A 46 -12.03 -11.58 2.60
C ASN A 46 -10.87 -11.60 3.62
N PRO A 47 -9.59 -11.59 3.19
CA PRO A 47 -8.45 -11.66 4.08
C PRO A 47 -8.28 -10.40 4.96
N LEU A 48 -8.99 -9.32 4.63
CA LEU A 48 -8.98 -8.07 5.36
C LEU A 48 -10.05 -8.01 6.44
N SER A 49 -11.00 -8.95 6.45
CA SER A 49 -12.11 -8.96 7.39
C SER A 49 -11.63 -9.09 8.84
N GLY A 50 -12.12 -8.21 9.72
CA GLY A 50 -11.74 -8.20 11.12
C GLY A 50 -10.30 -7.72 11.41
N ARG A 51 -9.60 -7.22 10.41
CA ARG A 51 -8.24 -6.67 10.57
C ARG A 51 -8.29 -5.14 10.71
N SER A 52 -7.42 -4.62 11.58
CA SER A 52 -7.13 -3.19 11.65
C SER A 52 -6.07 -2.85 10.61
N PHE A 53 -6.15 -1.66 10.03
CA PHE A 53 -5.09 -1.12 9.17
C PHE A 53 -4.14 -0.25 9.98
N PHE A 54 -2.87 -0.25 9.61
CA PHE A 54 -1.83 0.50 10.30
C PHE A 54 -1.95 2.00 10.02
N THR A 55 -1.88 2.79 11.09
CA THR A 55 -1.81 4.25 11.02
C THR A 55 -0.37 4.66 11.30
N SER A 56 0.32 5.19 10.28
CA SER A 56 1.72 5.61 10.46
C SER A 56 1.82 6.85 11.33
N PRO A 57 2.62 6.82 12.40
CA PRO A 57 2.89 8.01 13.21
C PRO A 57 3.74 9.05 12.45
N ASP A 58 4.42 8.63 11.37
CA ASP A 58 5.28 9.49 10.54
C ASP A 58 4.53 10.05 9.32
N SER A 59 3.18 10.01 9.32
CA SER A 59 2.40 10.58 8.22
C SER A 59 2.42 12.11 8.25
N ASP A 60 2.30 12.74 7.07
CA ASP A 60 2.21 14.21 6.97
C ASP A 60 1.03 14.77 7.78
N ALA A 61 -0.07 14.02 7.87
CA ALA A 61 -1.22 14.38 8.69
C ALA A 61 -0.89 14.36 10.19
N ALA A 62 -0.07 13.39 10.65
CA ALA A 62 0.39 13.32 12.04
C ALA A 62 1.29 14.50 12.37
N ALA A 63 2.28 14.79 11.51
CA ALA A 63 3.15 15.95 11.67
C ALA A 63 2.33 17.26 11.72
N ALA A 64 1.35 17.44 10.83
CA ALA A 64 0.50 18.62 10.82
C ALA A 64 -0.38 18.73 12.07
N ALA A 65 -0.85 17.62 12.63
CA ALA A 65 -1.61 17.59 13.88
C ALA A 65 -0.74 17.99 15.08
N ASP A 66 0.51 17.51 15.14
CA ASP A 66 1.47 17.86 16.18
C ASP A 66 1.84 19.35 16.14
N ASP A 67 2.09 19.89 14.94
CA ASP A 67 2.36 21.32 14.74
C ASP A 67 1.17 22.19 15.16
N ALA A 68 -0.05 21.79 14.85
CA ALA A 68 -1.26 22.49 15.26
C ALA A 68 -1.46 22.45 16.78
N ALA A 69 -1.18 21.31 17.42
CA ALA A 69 -1.24 21.19 18.88
C ALA A 69 -0.22 22.06 19.59
N ALA A 70 1.03 22.11 19.07
CA ALA A 70 2.10 22.96 19.62
C ALA A 70 1.75 24.46 19.51
N SER A 71 1.19 24.89 18.37
CA SER A 71 0.78 26.28 18.14
C SER A 71 -0.38 26.71 19.03
N GLY A 72 -1.34 25.80 19.33
CA GLY A 72 -2.44 26.04 20.25
C GLY A 72 -2.00 26.17 21.71
N ALA A 73 -0.95 25.46 22.12
CA ALA A 73 -0.39 25.53 23.48
C ALA A 73 0.30 26.89 23.76
N ASP A 74 0.94 27.49 22.74
CA ASP A 74 1.65 28.78 22.89
C ASP A 74 0.69 29.96 22.97
N SER A 75 -0.50 29.86 22.35
CA SER A 75 -1.55 30.89 22.41
C SER A 75 -2.31 30.92 23.74
N GLY A 76 -2.29 29.84 24.53
CA GLY A 76 -2.93 29.73 25.84
C GLY A 76 -2.18 30.42 27.00
N ALA A 77 -0.96 30.90 26.79
CA ALA A 77 -0.10 31.52 27.83
C ALA A 77 -0.20 33.06 27.89
N ALA A 78 -0.98 33.69 27.02
CA ALA A 78 -1.14 35.15 26.99
C ALA A 78 -2.47 35.61 27.61
N ASP A 79 -2.37 36.14 28.83
CA ASP A 79 -3.28 37.06 29.52
C ASP A 79 -4.77 36.71 29.69
N ALA A 80 -5.07 36.20 30.88
CA ALA A 80 -6.41 36.20 31.43
C ALA A 80 -6.86 37.58 31.88
N ALA A 81 -7.26 38.45 30.96
CA ALA A 81 -7.97 39.70 31.34
C ALA A 81 -8.87 40.18 30.19
N THR A 82 -10.16 39.99 30.38
CA THR A 82 -11.36 40.62 29.80
C THR A 82 -12.24 39.62 29.05
N PRO A 83 -13.50 39.37 29.50
CA PRO A 83 -14.47 38.58 28.74
C PRO A 83 -15.02 39.42 27.58
N ALA A 84 -14.68 39.01 26.36
CA ALA A 84 -15.34 39.52 25.16
C ALA A 84 -16.62 38.70 24.84
N PRO A 85 -17.66 39.33 24.27
CA PRO A 85 -18.93 38.66 24.01
C PRO A 85 -18.86 37.77 22.77
N SER A 86 -19.53 36.60 22.85
CA SER A 86 -19.76 35.60 21.79
C SER A 86 -18.51 35.09 21.09
N ALA A 87 -17.84 34.11 21.71
CA ALA A 87 -16.82 33.32 21.05
C ALA A 87 -17.48 32.52 19.91
N GLN A 88 -17.20 32.89 18.65
CA GLN A 88 -17.15 31.93 17.56
C GLN A 88 -16.14 30.86 17.97
N PRO A 89 -16.38 29.57 17.65
CA PRO A 89 -15.36 28.55 17.91
C PRO A 89 -14.06 29.00 17.27
N ASP A 90 -12.99 28.97 18.05
CA ASP A 90 -11.66 29.34 17.59
C ASP A 90 -11.34 28.46 16.36
N THR A 91 -11.24 29.06 15.18
CA THR A 91 -11.06 28.39 13.90
C THR A 91 -9.83 27.49 13.99
N SER A 92 -8.78 27.92 14.71
CA SER A 92 -7.56 27.17 14.93
C SER A 92 -7.80 25.87 15.75
N ALA A 93 -8.66 25.90 16.74
CA ALA A 93 -8.98 24.71 17.55
C ALA A 93 -9.79 23.68 16.74
N ALA A 94 -10.71 24.13 15.88
CA ALA A 94 -11.47 23.27 14.99
C ALA A 94 -10.56 22.62 13.91
N GLU A 95 -9.64 23.39 13.35
CA GLU A 95 -8.64 22.91 12.40
C GLU A 95 -7.70 21.88 13.02
N ALA A 96 -7.19 22.13 14.21
CA ALA A 96 -6.35 21.20 14.96
C ALA A 96 -7.11 19.88 15.26
N ALA A 97 -8.38 19.97 15.63
CA ALA A 97 -9.23 18.78 15.86
C ALA A 97 -9.45 17.99 14.56
N ALA A 98 -9.65 18.66 13.42
CA ALA A 98 -9.81 18.02 12.12
C ALA A 98 -8.50 17.29 11.69
N LEU A 99 -7.35 17.95 11.85
CA LEU A 99 -6.03 17.34 11.56
C LEU A 99 -5.75 16.14 12.47
N THR A 100 -6.04 16.25 13.77
CA THR A 100 -5.91 15.13 14.72
C THR A 100 -6.79 13.94 14.31
N ARG A 101 -8.02 14.19 13.90
CA ARG A 101 -8.92 13.15 13.43
C ARG A 101 -8.46 12.52 12.12
N LEU A 102 -7.89 13.33 11.22
CA LEU A 102 -7.30 12.88 9.96
C LEU A 102 -6.08 11.99 10.21
N ALA A 103 -5.17 12.44 11.09
CA ALA A 103 -3.98 11.71 11.50
C ALA A 103 -4.28 10.34 12.13
N ALA A 104 -5.43 10.21 12.77
CA ALA A 104 -5.90 8.96 13.37
C ALA A 104 -6.44 7.94 12.36
N GLN A 105 -6.52 8.29 11.07
CA GLN A 105 -6.99 7.35 10.05
C GLN A 105 -5.81 6.66 9.35
N PRO A 106 -5.93 5.34 9.10
CA PRO A 106 -4.90 4.63 8.34
C PRO A 106 -4.89 5.10 6.88
N THR A 107 -3.71 5.44 6.39
CA THR A 107 -3.44 5.77 4.99
C THR A 107 -2.35 4.87 4.43
N ALA A 108 -2.33 4.69 3.11
CA ALA A 108 -1.26 3.91 2.50
C ALA A 108 0.09 4.66 2.54
N THR A 109 1.16 3.90 2.71
CA THR A 109 2.52 4.40 2.56
C THR A 109 2.99 4.15 1.13
N TRP A 110 3.35 5.22 0.43
CA TRP A 110 3.82 5.16 -0.95
C TRP A 110 5.33 4.95 -1.01
N ILE A 111 5.75 3.85 -1.62
CA ILE A 111 7.15 3.51 -1.84
C ILE A 111 7.56 3.99 -3.21
N LEU A 112 8.31 5.10 -3.24
CA LEU A 112 8.85 5.73 -4.43
C LEU A 112 10.37 5.62 -4.41
N PRO A 113 11.04 5.35 -5.53
CA PRO A 113 12.50 5.21 -5.56
C PRO A 113 13.25 6.48 -5.16
N GLU A 114 12.63 7.65 -5.31
CA GLU A 114 13.19 8.94 -4.88
C GLU A 114 13.27 9.09 -3.35
N ARG A 115 12.37 8.43 -2.62
CA ARG A 115 12.35 8.41 -1.14
C ARG A 115 12.92 7.12 -0.57
N HIS A 116 12.75 6.02 -1.29
CA HIS A 116 13.16 4.67 -0.91
C HIS A 116 14.06 4.07 -2.00
N PRO A 117 15.30 4.57 -2.17
CA PRO A 117 16.19 4.11 -3.21
C PRO A 117 16.59 2.64 -3.00
N LEU A 118 17.05 1.99 -4.08
CA LEU A 118 17.44 0.58 -4.08
C LEU A 118 18.35 0.20 -2.89
N ALA A 119 19.20 1.12 -2.45
CA ALA A 119 20.14 0.86 -1.34
C ALA A 119 19.42 0.69 0.03
N THR A 120 18.25 1.25 0.23
CA THR A 120 17.56 1.28 1.53
C THR A 120 16.15 0.68 1.50
N VAL A 121 15.52 0.54 0.35
CA VAL A 121 14.10 0.17 0.23
C VAL A 121 13.71 -1.07 1.03
N GLN A 122 14.55 -2.10 1.05
CA GLN A 122 14.27 -3.31 1.85
C GLN A 122 14.20 -2.99 3.35
N ALA A 123 15.13 -2.20 3.85
CA ALA A 123 15.15 -1.80 5.27
C ALA A 123 13.96 -0.89 5.61
N ASP A 124 13.64 0.05 4.72
CA ASP A 124 12.55 1.00 4.89
C ASP A 124 11.21 0.25 4.95
N VAL A 125 10.94 -0.64 4.01
CA VAL A 125 9.73 -1.48 4.00
C VAL A 125 9.68 -2.40 5.22
N SER A 126 10.83 -3.00 5.61
CA SER A 126 10.91 -3.84 6.82
C SER A 126 10.55 -3.06 8.08
N ALA A 127 10.96 -1.80 8.18
CA ALA A 127 10.61 -0.95 9.31
C ALA A 127 9.08 -0.70 9.39
N ILE A 128 8.45 -0.37 8.26
CA ILE A 128 7.00 -0.15 8.16
C ILE A 128 6.23 -1.39 8.61
N VAL A 129 6.56 -2.57 8.06
CA VAL A 129 5.83 -3.80 8.38
C VAL A 129 6.07 -4.26 9.82
N THR A 130 7.26 -3.99 10.36
CA THR A 130 7.59 -4.28 11.76
C THR A 130 6.79 -3.39 12.71
N ALA A 131 6.68 -2.10 12.42
CA ALA A 131 5.87 -1.17 13.21
C ALA A 131 4.39 -1.57 13.20
N ALA A 132 3.85 -1.87 12.01
CA ALA A 132 2.47 -2.33 11.88
C ALA A 132 2.21 -3.64 12.63
N GLN A 133 3.14 -4.59 12.58
CA GLN A 133 3.03 -5.86 13.30
C GLN A 133 3.02 -5.65 14.82
N ALA A 134 3.81 -4.72 15.35
CA ALA A 134 3.82 -4.41 16.78
C ALA A 134 2.45 -3.96 17.29
N GLU A 135 1.63 -3.36 16.43
CA GLU A 135 0.25 -2.95 16.71
C GLU A 135 -0.79 -4.01 16.32
N GLY A 136 -0.39 -5.14 15.75
CA GLY A 136 -1.30 -6.15 15.23
C GLY A 136 -2.12 -5.68 14.01
N ALA A 137 -1.66 -4.65 13.31
CA ALA A 137 -2.32 -4.01 12.18
C ALA A 137 -1.72 -4.43 10.83
N LEU A 138 -2.48 -4.22 9.75
CA LEU A 138 -2.03 -4.42 8.36
C LEU A 138 -1.54 -3.10 7.77
N PRO A 139 -0.28 -2.98 7.35
CA PRO A 139 0.15 -1.84 6.58
C PRO A 139 -0.43 -1.92 5.16
N VAL A 140 -0.83 -0.78 4.62
CA VAL A 140 -1.18 -0.62 3.20
C VAL A 140 0.00 0.07 2.53
N ILE A 141 0.58 -0.59 1.54
CA ILE A 141 1.79 -0.15 0.84
C ILE A 141 1.46 0.04 -0.64
N VAL A 142 1.90 1.13 -1.23
CA VAL A 142 1.81 1.37 -2.67
C VAL A 142 3.20 1.26 -3.26
N ILE A 143 3.39 0.37 -4.22
CA ILE A 143 4.60 0.31 -5.05
C ILE A 143 4.38 1.27 -6.23
N TYR A 144 5.23 2.30 -6.35
CA TYR A 144 5.10 3.34 -7.36
C TYR A 144 6.47 3.77 -7.90
N GLY A 145 7.07 2.89 -8.68
CA GLY A 145 8.45 3.04 -9.16
C GLY A 145 8.69 2.60 -10.59
N ILE A 146 7.63 2.25 -11.33
CA ILE A 146 7.69 1.72 -12.70
C ILE A 146 8.46 2.65 -13.65
N PRO A 147 9.23 2.14 -14.62
CA PRO A 147 9.89 2.94 -15.63
C PRO A 147 8.90 3.83 -16.40
N ASN A 148 9.29 5.08 -16.64
CA ASN A 148 8.43 6.12 -17.26
C ASN A 148 7.12 6.35 -16.50
N ARG A 149 7.16 6.26 -15.18
CA ARG A 149 6.02 6.50 -14.30
C ARG A 149 5.28 7.78 -14.70
N ASP A 150 3.94 7.70 -14.66
CA ASP A 150 3.02 8.79 -14.98
C ASP A 150 3.19 9.40 -16.38
N CYS A 151 3.90 8.71 -17.28
CA CYS A 151 4.11 9.14 -18.66
C CYS A 151 4.59 10.60 -18.82
N GLY A 152 5.37 11.09 -17.86
CA GLY A 152 5.88 12.46 -17.90
C GLY A 152 4.95 13.53 -17.32
N ASN A 153 3.83 13.16 -16.69
CA ASN A 153 2.93 14.07 -15.99
C ASN A 153 3.51 14.54 -14.64
N TYR A 154 2.65 15.02 -13.73
CA TYR A 154 3.06 15.65 -12.47
C TYR A 154 3.82 14.71 -11.52
N SER A 155 3.59 13.39 -11.60
CA SER A 155 4.28 12.37 -10.82
C SER A 155 5.37 11.63 -11.60
N ALA A 156 5.89 12.25 -12.67
CA ALA A 156 6.94 11.68 -13.52
C ALA A 156 8.15 11.22 -12.71
N GLY A 157 8.76 10.09 -13.12
CA GLY A 157 9.89 9.49 -12.44
C GLY A 157 10.00 8.00 -12.72
N GLY A 158 10.32 7.25 -11.69
CA GLY A 158 10.51 5.81 -11.75
C GLY A 158 11.96 5.40 -12.02
N LEU A 159 12.19 4.11 -11.99
CA LEU A 159 13.50 3.49 -12.19
C LEU A 159 13.78 3.18 -13.67
N SER A 160 15.01 2.75 -13.97
CA SER A 160 15.31 2.14 -15.26
C SER A 160 14.66 0.75 -15.37
N ASP A 161 14.49 0.25 -16.60
CA ASP A 161 14.02 -1.14 -16.85
C ASP A 161 14.90 -2.20 -16.16
N ALA A 162 16.18 -1.91 -15.95
CA ALA A 162 17.12 -2.82 -15.31
C ALA A 162 17.04 -2.76 -13.76
N ASP A 163 16.82 -1.58 -13.18
CA ASP A 163 16.82 -1.40 -11.73
C ASP A 163 15.48 -1.72 -11.11
N TYR A 164 14.39 -1.52 -11.84
CA TYR A 164 13.03 -1.72 -11.33
C TYR A 164 12.79 -3.13 -10.77
N PRO A 165 13.09 -4.24 -11.49
CA PRO A 165 12.88 -5.57 -10.94
C PRO A 165 13.72 -5.84 -9.70
N VAL A 166 14.96 -5.33 -9.63
CA VAL A 166 15.83 -5.51 -8.46
C VAL A 166 15.26 -4.78 -7.24
N TRP A 167 14.70 -3.59 -7.46
CA TRP A 167 14.06 -2.81 -6.41
C TRP A 167 12.77 -3.47 -5.91
N VAL A 168 11.96 -4.04 -6.80
CA VAL A 168 10.76 -4.81 -6.46
C VAL A 168 11.12 -6.08 -5.68
N ASP A 169 12.17 -6.80 -6.07
CA ASP A 169 12.65 -7.99 -5.34
C ASP A 169 13.08 -7.64 -3.91
N ALA A 170 13.70 -6.48 -3.71
CA ALA A 170 14.05 -5.98 -2.37
C ALA A 170 12.82 -5.66 -1.51
N ILE A 171 11.77 -5.09 -2.10
CA ILE A 171 10.47 -4.89 -1.43
C ILE A 171 9.84 -6.25 -1.08
N ALA A 172 9.76 -7.17 -2.04
CA ALA A 172 9.18 -8.49 -1.83
C ALA A 172 9.90 -9.25 -0.70
N ALA A 173 11.23 -9.16 -0.64
CA ALA A 173 12.02 -9.76 0.44
C ALA A 173 11.64 -9.23 1.84
N ALA A 174 11.28 -7.96 1.96
CA ALA A 174 10.79 -7.38 3.21
C ALA A 174 9.39 -7.87 3.60
N LEU A 175 8.59 -8.34 2.64
CA LEU A 175 7.19 -8.74 2.82
C LEU A 175 6.98 -10.25 3.01
N VAL A 176 8.03 -11.07 2.85
CA VAL A 176 7.93 -12.55 2.86
C VAL A 176 7.21 -13.09 4.09
N ALA A 177 7.48 -12.55 5.27
CA ALA A 177 7.00 -13.08 6.55
C ALA A 177 5.94 -12.19 7.23
N GLN A 178 5.50 -11.11 6.58
CA GLN A 178 4.66 -10.11 7.20
C GLN A 178 3.38 -9.87 6.39
N PRO A 179 2.19 -10.14 6.97
CA PRO A 179 0.93 -9.79 6.34
C PRO A 179 0.86 -8.28 6.04
N SER A 180 0.52 -7.95 4.81
CA SER A 180 0.40 -6.58 4.33
C SER A 180 -0.64 -6.49 3.21
N VAL A 181 -1.07 -5.28 2.87
CA VAL A 181 -1.83 -4.98 1.65
C VAL A 181 -0.90 -4.23 0.71
N VAL A 182 -0.81 -4.68 -0.52
CA VAL A 182 0.06 -4.03 -1.53
C VAL A 182 -0.77 -3.62 -2.73
N ILE A 183 -0.69 -2.32 -3.07
CA ILE A 183 -1.25 -1.75 -4.29
C ILE A 183 -0.09 -1.61 -5.30
N VAL A 184 -0.28 -2.16 -6.49
CA VAL A 184 0.78 -2.22 -7.51
C VAL A 184 0.54 -1.17 -8.58
N GLU A 185 1.48 -0.26 -8.70
CA GLU A 185 1.72 0.69 -9.77
C GLU A 185 0.46 1.45 -10.22
N PRO A 186 -0.05 2.38 -9.39
CA PRO A 186 -1.15 3.26 -9.77
C PRO A 186 -0.97 3.87 -11.17
N ASP A 187 -2.07 3.92 -11.93
CA ASP A 187 -2.18 4.47 -13.28
C ASP A 187 -1.48 3.67 -14.39
N ALA A 188 -0.49 2.84 -14.07
CA ALA A 188 0.40 2.22 -15.06
C ALA A 188 -0.35 1.50 -16.19
N LEU A 189 -1.31 0.63 -15.86
CA LEU A 189 -2.09 -0.10 -16.86
C LEU A 189 -3.04 0.82 -17.65
N ALA A 190 -3.71 1.73 -16.95
CA ALA A 190 -4.67 2.64 -17.56
C ALA A 190 -4.02 3.59 -18.57
N LEU A 191 -2.83 4.12 -18.26
CA LEU A 191 -2.04 4.98 -19.12
C LEU A 191 -1.64 4.30 -20.44
N THR A 192 -1.48 2.97 -20.47
CA THR A 192 -1.18 2.23 -21.70
C THR A 192 -2.26 2.35 -22.77
N THR A 193 -3.48 2.76 -22.39
CA THR A 193 -4.60 2.92 -23.32
C THR A 193 -4.53 4.20 -24.16
N GLY A 194 -3.62 5.13 -23.80
CA GLY A 194 -3.49 6.43 -24.48
C GLY A 194 -4.66 7.38 -24.27
N THR A 195 -5.63 7.03 -23.41
CA THR A 195 -6.85 7.84 -23.21
C THR A 195 -6.62 9.08 -22.34
N ALA A 196 -5.49 9.17 -21.64
CA ALA A 196 -5.17 10.29 -20.75
C ALA A 196 -4.41 11.43 -21.43
N GLY A 197 -4.22 11.39 -22.76
CA GLY A 197 -3.54 12.45 -23.51
C GLY A 197 -2.03 12.60 -23.20
N ALA A 198 -1.50 11.82 -22.29
CA ALA A 198 -0.12 11.88 -21.87
C ALA A 198 0.76 10.99 -22.75
N GLY A 199 2.01 11.40 -22.92
CA GLY A 199 2.98 10.83 -23.83
C GLY A 199 3.55 9.46 -23.51
N CYS A 200 2.74 8.51 -23.03
CA CYS A 200 3.12 7.11 -23.11
C CYS A 200 3.22 6.74 -24.59
N ALA A 201 4.40 6.85 -25.13
CA ALA A 201 4.67 6.58 -26.54
C ALA A 201 4.16 5.20 -26.92
N ASN A 202 3.48 5.11 -28.04
CA ASN A 202 3.15 3.85 -28.70
C ASN A 202 4.40 2.97 -28.74
N GLY A 203 4.36 1.79 -28.10
CA GLY A 203 5.46 0.84 -28.04
C GLY A 203 5.93 0.46 -26.63
N THR A 204 5.55 1.20 -25.60
CA THR A 204 5.92 0.87 -24.21
C THR A 204 4.84 0.07 -23.47
N ALA A 205 3.63 -0.06 -24.00
CA ALA A 205 2.53 -0.74 -23.33
C ALA A 205 2.86 -2.18 -22.91
N ASP A 206 3.47 -2.97 -23.80
CA ASP A 206 3.83 -4.36 -23.49
C ASP A 206 4.93 -4.42 -22.43
N THR A 207 5.88 -3.50 -22.44
CA THR A 207 6.92 -3.39 -21.41
C THR A 207 6.32 -3.01 -20.06
N THR A 208 5.45 -2.00 -20.01
CA THR A 208 4.77 -1.57 -18.80
C THR A 208 3.94 -2.71 -18.18
N ILE A 209 3.14 -3.39 -18.98
CA ILE A 209 2.35 -4.55 -18.53
C ILE A 209 3.28 -5.68 -18.05
N GLY A 210 4.40 -5.89 -18.72
CA GLY A 210 5.43 -6.85 -18.33
C GLY A 210 6.05 -6.53 -16.97
N HIS A 211 6.31 -5.27 -16.67
CA HIS A 211 6.81 -4.83 -15.36
C HIS A 211 5.76 -5.04 -14.26
N VAL A 212 4.50 -4.65 -14.50
CA VAL A 212 3.42 -4.90 -13.53
C VAL A 212 3.29 -6.40 -13.26
N ARG A 213 3.30 -7.23 -14.29
CA ARG A 213 3.26 -8.68 -14.14
C ARG A 213 4.44 -9.22 -13.33
N ALA A 214 5.66 -8.79 -13.63
CA ALA A 214 6.85 -9.21 -12.89
C ALA A 214 6.77 -8.81 -11.40
N THR A 215 6.18 -7.65 -11.10
CA THR A 215 5.93 -7.20 -9.72
C THR A 215 4.93 -8.13 -9.01
N VAL A 216 3.83 -8.48 -9.67
CA VAL A 216 2.85 -9.44 -9.13
C VAL A 216 3.49 -10.81 -8.88
N ASP A 217 4.28 -11.31 -9.84
CA ASP A 217 4.97 -12.59 -9.73
C ASP A 217 5.99 -12.59 -8.57
N ALA A 218 6.73 -11.50 -8.36
CA ALA A 218 7.67 -11.35 -7.25
C ALA A 218 6.96 -11.34 -5.88
N LEU A 219 5.75 -10.78 -5.81
CA LEU A 219 4.97 -10.71 -4.58
C LEU A 219 4.19 -12.00 -4.28
N ALA A 220 3.98 -12.88 -5.26
CA ALA A 220 3.19 -14.11 -5.10
C ALA A 220 3.75 -15.09 -4.05
N GLY A 221 5.06 -15.00 -3.73
CA GLY A 221 5.71 -15.79 -2.68
C GLY A 221 5.68 -15.18 -1.28
N THR A 222 5.01 -14.05 -1.11
CA THR A 222 4.96 -13.29 0.16
C THR A 222 3.63 -13.48 0.89
N LEU A 223 3.50 -12.88 2.08
CA LEU A 223 2.23 -12.80 2.81
C LEU A 223 1.40 -11.56 2.43
N ALA A 224 1.78 -10.84 1.38
CA ALA A 224 1.06 -9.68 0.92
C ALA A 224 -0.26 -10.06 0.25
N THR A 225 -1.32 -9.32 0.57
CA THR A 225 -2.57 -9.32 -0.20
C THR A 225 -2.42 -8.28 -1.31
N VAL A 226 -2.25 -8.74 -2.55
CA VAL A 226 -1.86 -7.90 -3.69
C VAL A 226 -3.08 -7.45 -4.48
N TYR A 227 -3.16 -6.14 -4.76
CA TYR A 227 -4.13 -5.53 -5.66
C TYR A 227 -3.39 -4.72 -6.73
N ILE A 228 -3.64 -5.05 -8.00
CA ILE A 228 -3.08 -4.29 -9.15
C ILE A 228 -3.94 -3.05 -9.35
N ASP A 229 -3.35 -1.89 -9.65
CA ASP A 229 -4.20 -0.74 -9.98
C ASP A 229 -5.02 -1.00 -11.24
N GLY A 230 -6.32 -0.80 -11.14
CA GLY A 230 -7.33 -1.02 -12.17
C GLY A 230 -7.94 0.28 -12.71
N GLY A 231 -7.32 1.44 -12.44
CA GLY A 231 -7.85 2.73 -12.85
C GLY A 231 -9.17 3.07 -12.18
N HIS A 232 -10.11 3.65 -12.93
CA HIS A 232 -11.39 4.06 -12.35
C HIS A 232 -12.53 4.17 -13.38
N SER A 233 -13.77 4.33 -12.91
CA SER A 233 -15.01 4.30 -13.69
C SER A 233 -15.06 5.31 -14.84
N ASN A 234 -14.41 6.46 -14.69
CA ASN A 234 -14.41 7.54 -15.69
C ASN A 234 -13.23 7.48 -16.65
N TRP A 235 -12.37 6.47 -16.58
CA TRP A 235 -11.16 6.42 -17.40
C TRP A 235 -11.19 5.27 -18.41
N VAL A 236 -11.08 4.04 -17.92
CA VAL A 236 -10.94 2.87 -18.78
C VAL A 236 -12.21 2.02 -18.73
N LYS A 237 -12.71 1.60 -19.88
CA LYS A 237 -13.89 0.72 -19.94
C LYS A 237 -13.57 -0.63 -19.25
N PRO A 238 -14.51 -1.21 -18.49
CA PRO A 238 -14.28 -2.46 -17.77
C PRO A 238 -13.73 -3.61 -18.60
N ALA A 239 -14.16 -3.74 -19.86
CA ALA A 239 -13.68 -4.81 -20.74
C ALA A 239 -12.22 -4.60 -21.18
N VAL A 240 -11.78 -3.35 -21.31
CA VAL A 240 -10.38 -3.02 -21.65
C VAL A 240 -9.49 -3.25 -20.44
N MET A 241 -9.90 -2.75 -19.28
CA MET A 241 -9.14 -2.95 -18.05
C MET A 241 -9.01 -4.42 -17.68
N ALA A 242 -10.07 -5.20 -17.83
CA ALA A 242 -10.02 -6.65 -17.59
C ALA A 242 -8.95 -7.33 -18.47
N ALA A 243 -8.88 -6.99 -19.76
CA ALA A 243 -7.86 -7.54 -20.66
C ALA A 243 -6.42 -7.10 -20.28
N LEU A 244 -6.24 -5.90 -19.72
CA LEU A 244 -4.96 -5.44 -19.20
C LEU A 244 -4.57 -6.20 -17.92
N LEU A 245 -5.50 -6.37 -17.00
CA LEU A 245 -5.31 -7.11 -15.75
C LEU A 245 -4.99 -8.59 -16.01
N ASP A 246 -5.66 -9.24 -16.98
CA ASP A 246 -5.33 -10.61 -17.39
C ASP A 246 -3.87 -10.73 -17.85
N ARG A 247 -3.41 -9.77 -18.65
CA ARG A 247 -2.01 -9.73 -19.10
C ARG A 247 -1.05 -9.41 -17.98
N ALA A 248 -1.47 -8.61 -17.01
CA ALA A 248 -0.68 -8.21 -15.84
C ALA A 248 -0.66 -9.27 -14.72
N GLY A 249 -1.30 -10.44 -14.89
CA GLY A 249 -1.23 -11.54 -13.94
C GLY A 249 -2.20 -11.45 -12.78
N ILE A 250 -3.42 -10.96 -13.02
CA ILE A 250 -4.48 -10.85 -12.00
C ILE A 250 -4.80 -12.17 -11.31
N ASP A 251 -4.56 -13.29 -11.96
CA ASP A 251 -4.74 -14.64 -11.45
C ASP A 251 -3.78 -15.02 -10.31
N SER A 252 -2.65 -14.30 -10.21
CA SER A 252 -1.67 -14.44 -9.12
C SER A 252 -1.84 -13.36 -8.01
N ALA A 253 -2.76 -12.42 -8.19
CA ALA A 253 -3.10 -11.38 -7.22
C ALA A 253 -4.44 -11.69 -6.52
N ARG A 254 -4.73 -11.05 -5.40
CA ARG A 254 -6.07 -11.06 -4.79
C ARG A 254 -7.08 -10.38 -5.71
N GLY A 255 -6.66 -9.31 -6.37
CA GLY A 255 -7.53 -8.54 -7.20
C GLY A 255 -6.93 -7.22 -7.66
N PHE A 256 -7.75 -6.18 -7.69
CA PHE A 256 -7.34 -4.87 -8.20
C PHE A 256 -7.84 -3.73 -7.31
N ALA A 257 -7.18 -2.57 -7.39
CA ALA A 257 -7.64 -1.34 -6.76
C ALA A 257 -8.36 -0.47 -7.77
N THR A 258 -9.34 0.32 -7.34
CA THR A 258 -10.01 1.30 -8.18
C THR A 258 -10.07 2.66 -7.49
N ASN A 259 -10.16 3.73 -8.29
CA ASN A 259 -10.23 5.12 -7.82
C ASN A 259 -8.96 5.64 -7.14
N VAL A 260 -7.81 4.97 -7.30
CA VAL A 260 -6.57 5.41 -6.66
C VAL A 260 -6.28 6.86 -7.09
N SER A 261 -6.02 7.70 -6.09
CA SER A 261 -5.77 9.13 -6.27
C SER A 261 -6.89 9.91 -7.00
N ASN A 262 -8.13 9.39 -7.00
CA ASN A 262 -9.23 10.01 -7.74
C ASN A 262 -10.43 10.34 -6.83
N TYR A 263 -11.50 10.89 -7.42
CA TYR A 263 -12.63 11.50 -6.69
C TYR A 263 -13.98 10.92 -7.10
N ASN A 264 -14.00 9.81 -7.87
CA ASN A 264 -15.25 9.26 -8.38
C ASN A 264 -16.13 8.73 -7.27
N ALA A 265 -17.43 8.93 -7.39
CA ALA A 265 -18.40 8.51 -6.38
C ALA A 265 -18.35 7.00 -6.14
N ASP A 266 -18.43 6.60 -4.88
CA ASP A 266 -18.32 5.21 -4.42
C ASP A 266 -19.26 4.24 -5.18
N ALA A 267 -20.50 4.65 -5.47
CA ALA A 267 -21.44 3.83 -6.21
C ALA A 267 -20.98 3.56 -7.66
N ALA A 268 -20.32 4.53 -8.30
CA ALA A 268 -19.78 4.37 -9.65
C ALA A 268 -18.57 3.43 -9.64
N GLU A 269 -17.69 3.57 -8.64
CA GLU A 269 -16.51 2.73 -8.50
C GLU A 269 -16.88 1.28 -8.17
N ARG A 270 -17.86 1.05 -7.31
CA ARG A 270 -18.36 -0.31 -7.05
C ARG A 270 -18.98 -0.94 -8.29
N ALA A 271 -19.78 -0.19 -9.05
CA ALA A 271 -20.35 -0.70 -10.29
C ALA A 271 -19.25 -1.03 -11.33
N TYR A 272 -18.20 -0.22 -11.38
CA TYR A 272 -17.02 -0.46 -12.21
C TYR A 272 -16.26 -1.70 -11.72
N GLY A 273 -15.93 -1.78 -10.44
CA GLY A 273 -15.23 -2.90 -9.83
C GLY A 273 -15.96 -4.23 -10.07
N ASP A 274 -17.29 -4.28 -9.84
CA ASP A 274 -18.11 -5.46 -10.12
C ASP A 274 -18.08 -5.85 -11.61
N ALA A 275 -18.09 -4.85 -12.49
CA ALA A 275 -18.05 -5.10 -13.93
C ALA A 275 -16.70 -5.63 -14.43
N VAL A 276 -15.59 -5.17 -13.82
CA VAL A 276 -14.23 -5.69 -14.08
C VAL A 276 -14.10 -7.09 -13.47
N SER A 277 -14.42 -7.26 -12.18
CA SER A 277 -14.34 -8.53 -11.44
C SER A 277 -14.99 -9.68 -12.18
N LYS A 278 -16.21 -9.48 -12.67
CA LYS A 278 -16.93 -10.48 -13.50
C LYS A 278 -16.17 -10.93 -14.75
N ARG A 279 -15.26 -10.12 -15.26
CA ARG A 279 -14.49 -10.39 -16.49
C ARG A 279 -13.16 -11.06 -16.23
N VAL A 280 -12.64 -10.90 -15.01
CA VAL A 280 -11.36 -11.46 -14.58
C VAL A 280 -11.56 -12.58 -13.55
N GLY A 281 -12.50 -13.48 -13.83
CA GLY A 281 -12.72 -14.69 -13.03
C GLY A 281 -13.27 -14.47 -11.62
N GLY A 282 -13.80 -13.29 -11.30
CA GLY A 282 -14.30 -12.95 -9.97
C GLY A 282 -13.22 -12.43 -9.03
N ALA A 283 -12.06 -11.99 -9.55
CA ALA A 283 -11.03 -11.34 -8.73
C ALA A 283 -11.62 -10.18 -7.92
N HIS A 284 -11.14 -10.04 -6.70
CA HIS A 284 -11.66 -9.06 -5.74
C HIS A 284 -11.16 -7.64 -6.03
N TYR A 285 -11.72 -6.65 -5.31
CA TYR A 285 -11.24 -5.28 -5.46
C TYR A 285 -11.34 -4.49 -4.16
N VAL A 286 -10.53 -3.43 -4.08
CA VAL A 286 -10.60 -2.37 -3.07
C VAL A 286 -10.88 -1.04 -3.76
N VAL A 287 -11.49 -0.11 -3.02
CA VAL A 287 -11.79 1.24 -3.51
C VAL A 287 -11.00 2.26 -2.71
N ASP A 288 -10.31 3.18 -3.39
CA ASP A 288 -9.78 4.38 -2.74
C ASP A 288 -10.93 5.35 -2.45
N THR A 289 -11.23 5.52 -1.18
CA THR A 289 -12.31 6.39 -0.69
C THR A 289 -11.79 7.65 0.00
N SER A 290 -10.49 7.91 -0.08
CA SER A 290 -9.84 8.99 0.66
C SER A 290 -10.43 10.38 0.36
N ARG A 291 -10.87 10.62 -0.89
CA ARG A 291 -11.26 11.96 -1.37
C ARG A 291 -12.54 11.97 -2.17
N ASN A 292 -13.37 10.93 -2.09
CA ASN A 292 -14.51 10.72 -2.97
C ASN A 292 -15.89 11.02 -2.34
N GLY A 293 -15.94 11.60 -1.14
CA GLY A 293 -17.20 11.82 -0.39
C GLY A 293 -18.25 12.61 -1.15
N ASN A 294 -17.85 13.63 -1.89
CA ASN A 294 -18.75 14.43 -2.75
C ASN A 294 -18.73 13.98 -4.22
N GLY A 295 -18.02 12.88 -4.54
CA GLY A 295 -17.79 12.47 -5.92
C GLY A 295 -16.98 13.50 -6.71
N ASN A 296 -16.79 13.28 -8.00
CA ASN A 296 -16.01 14.14 -8.90
C ASN A 296 -16.84 15.22 -9.63
N GLY A 297 -18.10 15.34 -9.31
CA GLY A 297 -19.02 16.26 -10.00
C GLY A 297 -19.22 15.90 -11.48
N SER A 298 -19.64 16.89 -12.26
CA SER A 298 -19.91 16.70 -13.70
C SER A 298 -18.70 16.89 -14.61
N THR A 299 -17.59 17.41 -14.09
CA THR A 299 -16.41 17.79 -14.89
C THR A 299 -15.42 16.65 -15.07
N GLY A 300 -15.42 15.66 -14.17
CA GLY A 300 -14.41 14.59 -14.19
C GLY A 300 -12.97 15.08 -13.94
N GLU A 301 -12.83 16.28 -13.38
CA GLU A 301 -11.53 16.87 -13.08
C GLU A 301 -10.83 16.06 -11.99
N TRP A 302 -9.60 15.66 -12.25
CA TRP A 302 -8.82 14.78 -11.39
C TRP A 302 -7.73 15.52 -10.60
N CYS A 303 -7.23 16.65 -11.13
CA CYS A 303 -6.07 17.33 -10.56
C CYS A 303 -6.50 18.41 -9.58
N ASN A 304 -6.40 18.15 -8.30
CA ASN A 304 -6.71 19.07 -7.21
C ASN A 304 -8.08 19.80 -7.34
N PRO A 305 -9.19 19.15 -7.70
CA PRO A 305 -10.47 19.81 -7.81
C PRO A 305 -10.95 20.31 -6.45
N THR A 306 -11.56 21.50 -6.41
CA THR A 306 -12.17 22.06 -5.20
C THR A 306 -13.51 21.40 -4.87
N GLY A 307 -14.01 21.60 -3.64
CA GLY A 307 -15.33 21.12 -3.21
C GLY A 307 -15.40 19.59 -3.00
N ARG A 308 -14.26 18.92 -2.92
CA ARG A 308 -14.20 17.49 -2.62
C ARG A 308 -14.27 17.27 -1.11
N ALA A 309 -14.59 16.03 -0.71
CA ALA A 309 -14.73 15.64 0.69
C ALA A 309 -14.06 14.29 0.93
N LEU A 310 -13.66 14.04 2.16
CA LEU A 310 -13.28 12.68 2.60
C LEU A 310 -14.46 11.74 2.36
N GLY A 311 -14.17 10.55 1.88
CA GLY A 311 -15.17 9.50 1.72
C GLY A 311 -15.26 8.57 2.93
N ALA A 312 -15.69 7.35 2.70
CA ALA A 312 -15.77 6.34 3.74
C ALA A 312 -14.41 6.09 4.39
N VAL A 313 -14.37 6.01 5.72
CA VAL A 313 -13.14 5.68 6.45
C VAL A 313 -12.63 4.29 6.07
N PRO A 314 -11.31 4.05 6.14
CA PRO A 314 -10.72 2.75 5.81
C PRO A 314 -11.31 1.62 6.65
N GLY A 315 -11.61 0.51 5.98
CA GLY A 315 -12.16 -0.66 6.64
C GLY A 315 -12.54 -1.76 5.66
N ALA A 316 -12.47 -3.01 6.12
CA ALA A 316 -13.00 -4.14 5.37
C ALA A 316 -14.52 -4.00 5.19
N VAL A 317 -14.99 -4.31 4.00
CA VAL A 317 -16.43 -4.28 3.71
C VAL A 317 -17.05 -5.60 4.16
N THR A 318 -18.08 -5.49 5.01
CA THR A 318 -18.86 -6.62 5.51
C THR A 318 -20.32 -6.47 5.10
N GLY A 319 -20.97 -7.57 4.71
CA GLY A 319 -22.39 -7.55 4.36
C GLY A 319 -22.75 -6.81 3.09
N SER A 320 -21.76 -6.57 2.19
CA SER A 320 -21.99 -5.96 0.88
C SER A 320 -22.83 -6.88 -0.02
N THR A 321 -23.60 -6.28 -0.95
CA THR A 321 -24.23 -6.99 -2.05
C THR A 321 -23.22 -7.49 -3.09
N SER A 322 -22.03 -6.88 -3.15
CA SER A 322 -20.89 -7.38 -3.91
C SER A 322 -20.03 -8.27 -3.03
N THR A 323 -19.83 -9.50 -3.47
CA THR A 323 -18.94 -10.47 -2.81
C THR A 323 -17.46 -10.22 -3.16
N ALA A 324 -17.20 -9.38 -4.16
CA ALA A 324 -15.84 -9.09 -4.64
C ALA A 324 -15.22 -7.81 -4.02
N HIS A 325 -15.99 -6.96 -3.35
CA HIS A 325 -15.50 -5.73 -2.72
C HIS A 325 -14.92 -6.04 -1.32
N ASP A 326 -13.59 -6.04 -1.21
CA ASP A 326 -12.90 -6.40 0.03
C ASP A 326 -12.84 -5.27 1.06
N ALA A 327 -12.52 -4.05 0.64
CA ALA A 327 -12.34 -2.92 1.55
C ALA A 327 -12.47 -1.55 0.87
N ASN A 328 -12.82 -0.55 1.68
CA ASN A 328 -12.53 0.84 1.42
C ASN A 328 -11.17 1.17 2.04
N LEU A 329 -10.30 1.83 1.30
CA LEU A 329 -8.98 2.23 1.75
C LEU A 329 -8.75 3.72 1.48
N TRP A 330 -7.88 4.34 2.24
CA TRP A 330 -7.33 5.64 1.89
C TRP A 330 -5.95 5.42 1.29
N ILE A 331 -5.94 5.15 -0.02
CA ILE A 331 -4.73 4.83 -0.76
C ILE A 331 -3.94 6.11 -1.04
N LYS A 332 -4.60 7.15 -1.58
CA LYS A 332 -4.00 8.48 -1.62
C LYS A 332 -4.17 9.16 -0.27
N PRO A 333 -3.11 9.58 0.42
CA PRO A 333 -3.25 10.32 1.67
C PRO A 333 -4.03 11.63 1.44
N PRO A 334 -5.15 11.86 2.17
CA PRO A 334 -5.90 13.10 2.06
C PRO A 334 -5.05 14.31 2.48
N GLY A 335 -4.96 15.32 1.62
CA GLY A 335 -4.11 16.49 1.84
C GLY A 335 -2.82 16.49 1.04
N GLU A 336 -2.43 15.37 0.41
CA GLU A 336 -1.37 15.40 -0.59
C GLU A 336 -1.87 15.93 -1.93
N SER A 337 -1.10 16.83 -2.54
CA SER A 337 -1.39 17.40 -3.86
C SER A 337 -1.28 16.37 -4.99
N ASP A 338 -2.07 16.56 -6.05
CA ASP A 338 -1.96 15.81 -7.31
C ASP A 338 -0.92 16.43 -8.26
N GLY A 339 -0.49 17.66 -8.01
CA GLY A 339 0.50 18.36 -8.83
C GLY A 339 0.27 19.87 -8.92
N LEU A 340 1.06 20.52 -9.77
CA LEU A 340 1.04 21.97 -9.97
C LEU A 340 -0.18 22.44 -10.78
N CYS A 341 -1.36 22.05 -10.34
CA CYS A 341 -2.65 22.42 -10.94
C CYS A 341 -3.57 22.98 -9.86
N ASN A 342 -4.52 23.80 -10.23
CA ASN A 342 -5.52 24.40 -9.34
C ASN A 342 -4.93 25.01 -8.06
N GLY A 343 -3.72 25.57 -8.14
CA GLY A 343 -3.01 26.20 -7.03
C GLY A 343 -2.29 25.24 -6.06
N GLY A 344 -2.27 23.95 -6.36
CA GLY A 344 -1.59 22.95 -5.54
C GLY A 344 -0.05 23.01 -5.63
N PRO A 345 0.67 22.53 -4.62
CA PRO A 345 2.10 22.30 -4.66
C PRO A 345 2.45 21.10 -5.57
N ALA A 346 3.72 20.71 -5.64
CA ALA A 346 4.14 19.55 -6.42
C ALA A 346 3.43 18.26 -5.96
N ALA A 347 3.29 17.30 -6.85
CA ALA A 347 2.61 16.02 -6.58
C ALA A 347 3.22 15.33 -5.34
N GLY A 348 2.35 14.82 -4.47
CA GLY A 348 2.75 14.15 -3.24
C GLY A 348 3.24 15.08 -2.12
N GLN A 349 3.24 16.41 -2.31
CA GLN A 349 3.51 17.34 -1.24
C GLN A 349 2.25 17.59 -0.41
N TRP A 350 2.45 17.66 0.91
CA TRP A 350 1.40 18.00 1.85
C TRP A 350 0.88 19.42 1.62
N TRP A 351 -0.44 19.55 1.61
CA TRP A 351 -1.18 20.78 1.39
C TRP A 351 -2.24 20.95 2.48
N PRO A 352 -1.92 21.64 3.60
CA PRO A 352 -2.80 21.74 4.77
C PRO A 352 -4.21 22.25 4.45
N GLU A 353 -4.32 23.27 3.60
CA GLU A 353 -5.60 23.87 3.24
C GLU A 353 -6.50 22.88 2.50
N ARG A 354 -5.89 21.99 1.69
CA ARG A 354 -6.62 20.93 1.00
C ARG A 354 -7.06 19.83 1.98
N ALA A 355 -6.22 19.46 2.93
CA ALA A 355 -6.58 18.49 3.97
C ALA A 355 -7.78 18.99 4.80
N LEU A 356 -7.74 20.24 5.21
CA LEU A 356 -8.82 20.90 5.97
C LEU A 356 -10.10 21.02 5.14
N GLU A 357 -10.01 21.42 3.87
CA GLU A 357 -11.17 21.49 2.97
C GLU A 357 -11.88 20.12 2.84
N LEU A 358 -11.10 19.06 2.63
CA LEU A 358 -11.63 17.70 2.53
C LEU A 358 -12.34 17.27 3.82
N ALA A 359 -11.73 17.57 4.98
CA ALA A 359 -12.28 17.26 6.30
C ALA A 359 -13.56 18.06 6.58
N GLN A 360 -13.55 19.37 6.36
CA GLN A 360 -14.69 20.26 6.55
C GLN A 360 -15.88 19.86 5.67
N ASN A 361 -15.64 19.57 4.40
CA ASN A 361 -16.67 19.13 3.47
C ASN A 361 -17.24 17.76 3.85
N ALA A 362 -16.51 16.94 4.60
CA ALA A 362 -16.98 15.69 5.19
C ALA A 362 -17.68 15.86 6.54
N GLY A 363 -17.75 17.09 7.07
CA GLY A 363 -18.36 17.37 8.38
C GLY A 363 -17.45 16.99 9.57
N TRP A 364 -16.15 17.06 9.40
CA TRP A 364 -15.16 16.75 10.45
C TRP A 364 -14.70 18.01 11.17
#